data_02104006d2db8694d93a08aee3f93f17
#
_entry.id   02104006d2db8694d93a08aee3f93f17
#
_cell.length_a   1.000
_cell.length_b   1.000
_cell.length_c   1.000
_cell.angle_alpha   90.00
_cell.angle_beta   90.00
_cell.angle_gamma   90.00
#
_symmetry.space_group_name_H-M   'P 1'
#
loop_
_entity.id
_entity.type
_entity.pdbx_description
1 polymer ?
#
loop_
_entity_poly.entity_id
_entity_poly.type
_entity_poly.pdbx_seq_one_letter_code
_entity_poly.pdbx_strand_id
1 'polypeptide(L)'
;DGEEILPRSLLKTAADIEGIKASAAVNMGVLDYVGEHIAAGISTMDINRWVEEYLSAHDAVSADLNFEGYPYSVCTSINDVICHGFPNEKDVLQDGDIINVDMSTIKGGYFSDSSRMYCIGEVSDERRRLVETCKKSVEAGLAAVRPWGHLGDVGAAVNELCREAGFTVVE
;
A
#
# COMPACT_ATOMS: atom_id res chain seq x y z
N ASP A 1 -24.28 3.32 29.32
CA ASP A 1 -22.97 3.11 28.72
C ASP A 1 -23.20 2.38 27.41
N GLY A 2 -23.20 3.10 26.28
CA GLY A 2 -23.51 2.51 24.98
C GLY A 2 -22.26 1.90 24.34
N GLU A 3 -21.90 0.69 24.71
CA GLU A 3 -20.97 -0.10 23.89
C GLU A 3 -21.69 -0.43 22.57
N GLU A 4 -21.23 0.15 21.50
CA GLU A 4 -21.71 -0.16 20.15
C GLU A 4 -21.27 -1.58 19.80
N ILE A 5 -22.22 -2.51 19.86
CA ILE A 5 -21.96 -3.89 19.47
C ILE A 5 -21.86 -3.93 17.94
N LEU A 6 -20.69 -4.27 17.43
CA LEU A 6 -20.50 -4.43 16.00
C LEU A 6 -21.48 -5.42 15.40
N PRO A 7 -22.13 -5.11 14.27
CA PRO A 7 -23.03 -6.03 13.60
C PRO A 7 -22.29 -7.32 13.20
N ARG A 8 -22.96 -8.46 13.35
CA ARG A 8 -22.39 -9.79 13.02
C ARG A 8 -21.87 -9.87 11.58
N SER A 9 -22.39 -9.07 10.66
CA SER A 9 -21.93 -8.98 9.27
C SER A 9 -20.48 -8.48 9.13
N LEU A 10 -19.94 -7.81 10.14
CA LEU A 10 -18.52 -7.39 10.16
C LEU A 10 -17.57 -8.47 10.68
N LEU A 11 -18.11 -9.51 11.31
CA LEU A 11 -17.29 -10.63 11.81
C LEU A 11 -16.96 -11.56 10.65
N LYS A 12 -15.67 -11.84 10.47
CA LYS A 12 -15.18 -12.74 9.42
C LYS A 12 -15.18 -14.19 9.91
N THR A 13 -15.66 -15.07 9.05
CA THR A 13 -15.55 -16.53 9.25
C THR A 13 -14.14 -17.01 8.88
N ALA A 14 -13.81 -18.25 9.21
CA ALA A 14 -12.56 -18.87 8.75
C ALA A 14 -12.46 -18.89 7.22
N ALA A 15 -13.57 -19.14 6.52
CA ALA A 15 -13.60 -19.11 5.05
C ALA A 15 -13.32 -17.69 4.49
N ASP A 16 -13.89 -16.66 5.12
CA ASP A 16 -13.61 -15.26 4.72
C ASP A 16 -12.14 -14.92 4.92
N ILE A 17 -11.54 -15.36 6.02
CA ILE A 17 -10.12 -15.15 6.29
C ILE A 17 -9.24 -15.80 5.22
N GLU A 18 -9.54 -17.05 4.81
CA GLU A 18 -8.80 -17.71 3.74
C GLU A 18 -9.00 -17.01 2.38
N GLY A 19 -10.19 -16.52 2.10
CA GLY A 19 -10.46 -15.70 0.90
C GLY A 19 -9.64 -14.39 0.90
N ILE A 20 -9.60 -13.68 2.02
CA ILE A 20 -8.78 -12.46 2.17
C ILE A 20 -7.30 -12.77 2.00
N LYS A 21 -6.79 -13.87 2.60
CA LYS A 21 -5.41 -14.31 2.41
C LYS A 21 -5.08 -14.63 0.96
N ALA A 22 -6.00 -15.26 0.22
CA ALA A 22 -5.82 -15.57 -1.20
C ALA A 22 -5.73 -14.28 -2.04
N SER A 23 -6.56 -13.27 -1.74
CA SER A 23 -6.46 -11.95 -2.36
C SER A 23 -5.14 -11.26 -2.00
N ALA A 24 -4.77 -11.26 -0.71
CA ALA A 24 -3.53 -10.66 -0.22
C ALA A 24 -2.28 -11.30 -0.85
N ALA A 25 -2.27 -12.61 -1.09
CA ALA A 25 -1.16 -13.28 -1.75
C ALA A 25 -0.96 -12.77 -3.19
N VAL A 26 -2.03 -12.50 -3.93
CA VAL A 26 -1.94 -11.90 -5.27
C VAL A 26 -1.47 -10.45 -5.18
N ASN A 27 -2.03 -9.67 -4.27
CA ASN A 27 -1.67 -8.27 -4.05
C ASN A 27 -0.16 -8.12 -3.74
N MET A 28 0.35 -8.93 -2.81
CA MET A 28 1.78 -8.95 -2.48
C MET A 28 2.64 -9.40 -3.67
N GLY A 29 2.18 -10.38 -4.45
CA GLY A 29 2.87 -10.86 -5.64
C GLY A 29 2.98 -9.78 -6.73
N VAL A 30 1.98 -8.92 -6.89
CA VAL A 30 2.07 -7.74 -7.77
C VAL A 30 3.20 -6.82 -7.31
N LEU A 31 3.25 -6.48 -6.02
CA LEU A 31 4.30 -5.60 -5.50
C LEU A 31 5.69 -6.23 -5.61
N ASP A 32 5.82 -7.54 -5.45
CA ASP A 32 7.07 -8.25 -5.71
C ASP A 32 7.47 -8.15 -7.18
N TYR A 33 6.53 -8.42 -8.10
CA TYR A 33 6.75 -8.31 -9.54
C TYR A 33 7.16 -6.90 -9.98
N VAL A 34 6.48 -5.87 -9.45
CA VAL A 34 6.89 -4.47 -9.67
C VAL A 34 8.32 -4.25 -9.17
N GLY A 35 8.66 -4.77 -7.98
CA GLY A 35 10.00 -4.63 -7.40
C GLY A 35 11.13 -5.27 -8.23
N GLU A 36 10.82 -6.32 -8.99
CA GLU A 36 11.78 -6.98 -9.88
C GLU A 36 12.04 -6.18 -11.17
N HIS A 37 11.13 -5.27 -11.55
CA HIS A 37 11.17 -4.58 -12.85
C HIS A 37 11.37 -3.06 -12.73
N ILE A 38 11.06 -2.47 -11.57
CA ILE A 38 11.11 -1.02 -11.36
C ILE A 38 12.55 -0.51 -11.36
N ALA A 39 12.82 0.50 -12.18
CA ALA A 39 14.14 1.13 -12.31
C ALA A 39 14.02 2.54 -12.85
N ALA A 40 15.11 3.29 -12.85
CA ALA A 40 15.19 4.56 -13.57
C ALA A 40 14.90 4.35 -15.06
N GLY A 41 14.15 5.27 -15.66
CA GLY A 41 13.71 5.20 -17.05
C GLY A 41 12.35 4.54 -17.28
N ILE A 42 11.74 3.94 -16.27
CA ILE A 42 10.38 3.36 -16.31
C ILE A 42 9.37 4.48 -16.04
N SER A 43 8.28 4.52 -16.82
CA SER A 43 7.17 5.42 -16.53
C SER A 43 6.22 4.83 -15.48
N THR A 44 5.51 5.70 -14.75
CA THR A 44 4.49 5.22 -13.81
C THR A 44 3.33 4.52 -14.53
N MET A 45 3.10 4.81 -15.80
CA MET A 45 2.15 4.11 -16.64
C MET A 45 2.60 2.66 -16.95
N ASP A 46 3.89 2.38 -17.05
CA ASP A 46 4.39 1.01 -17.21
C ASP A 46 4.08 0.19 -15.95
N ILE A 47 4.19 0.80 -14.78
CA ILE A 47 3.78 0.15 -13.52
C ILE A 47 2.29 -0.22 -13.55
N ASN A 48 1.42 0.70 -14.01
CA ASN A 48 -0.01 0.39 -14.15
C ASN A 48 -0.26 -0.81 -15.09
N ARG A 49 0.44 -0.88 -16.23
CA ARG A 49 0.33 -2.02 -17.17
C ARG A 49 0.77 -3.33 -16.52
N TRP A 50 1.87 -3.33 -15.78
CA TRP A 50 2.36 -4.51 -15.07
C TRP A 50 1.38 -5.01 -14.02
N VAL A 51 0.76 -4.07 -13.28
CA VAL A 51 -0.29 -4.40 -12.33
C VAL A 51 -1.47 -5.08 -13.01
N GLU A 52 -1.98 -4.52 -14.10
CA GLU A 52 -3.11 -5.08 -14.86
C GLU A 52 -2.80 -6.46 -15.43
N GLU A 53 -1.62 -6.64 -16.03
CA GLU A 53 -1.16 -7.90 -16.59
C GLU A 53 -1.03 -8.98 -15.50
N TYR A 54 -0.41 -8.63 -14.36
CA TYR A 54 -0.24 -9.58 -13.25
C TYR A 54 -1.58 -9.99 -12.65
N LEU A 55 -2.47 -9.03 -12.38
CA LEU A 55 -3.80 -9.33 -11.84
C LEU A 55 -4.60 -10.24 -12.78
N SER A 56 -4.61 -9.93 -14.08
CA SER A 56 -5.29 -10.74 -15.10
C SER A 56 -4.75 -12.17 -15.13
N ALA A 57 -3.45 -12.35 -15.05
CA ALA A 57 -2.81 -13.67 -15.03
C ALA A 57 -3.13 -14.50 -13.77
N HIS A 58 -3.63 -13.86 -12.72
CA HIS A 58 -3.94 -14.51 -11.44
C HIS A 58 -5.43 -14.52 -11.10
N ASP A 59 -6.32 -14.34 -12.09
CA ASP A 59 -7.79 -14.31 -11.92
C ASP A 59 -8.21 -13.29 -10.82
N ALA A 60 -7.62 -12.12 -10.87
CA ALA A 60 -7.89 -11.01 -9.94
C ALA A 60 -8.12 -9.71 -10.73
N VAL A 61 -8.68 -8.72 -10.07
CA VAL A 61 -8.90 -7.38 -10.64
C VAL A 61 -8.49 -6.31 -9.63
N SER A 62 -8.18 -5.11 -10.13
CA SER A 62 -7.97 -3.95 -9.26
C SER A 62 -9.32 -3.50 -8.67
N ALA A 63 -9.33 -3.17 -7.38
CA ALA A 63 -10.45 -2.50 -6.73
C ALA A 63 -10.43 -0.98 -6.95
N ASP A 64 -9.28 -0.43 -7.32
CA ASP A 64 -9.10 1.01 -7.55
C ASP A 64 -9.71 1.44 -8.88
N LEU A 65 -9.60 0.59 -9.90
CA LEU A 65 -10.09 0.90 -11.25
C LEU A 65 -11.60 1.18 -11.26
N ASN A 66 -11.97 2.39 -11.69
CA ASN A 66 -13.32 2.93 -11.70
C ASN A 66 -13.94 3.19 -10.32
N PHE A 67 -13.20 3.03 -9.23
CA PHE A 67 -13.67 3.44 -7.92
C PHE A 67 -13.76 4.98 -7.87
N GLU A 68 -14.95 5.50 -7.61
CA GLU A 68 -15.24 6.95 -7.59
C GLU A 68 -14.72 7.72 -8.84
N GLY A 69 -14.59 7.02 -9.97
CA GLY A 69 -14.09 7.60 -11.22
C GLY A 69 -12.56 7.59 -11.38
N TYR A 70 -11.82 6.90 -10.50
CA TYR A 70 -10.39 6.71 -10.65
C TYR A 70 -10.08 5.82 -11.88
N PRO A 71 -9.28 6.29 -12.85
CA PRO A 71 -9.19 5.62 -14.15
C PRO A 71 -8.08 4.56 -14.25
N TYR A 72 -7.34 4.29 -13.17
CA TYR A 72 -6.17 3.41 -13.18
C TYR A 72 -6.30 2.26 -12.17
N SER A 73 -5.41 1.28 -12.28
CA SER A 73 -5.43 0.07 -11.46
C SER A 73 -4.50 0.14 -10.24
N VAL A 74 -3.77 1.24 -10.08
CA VAL A 74 -2.77 1.46 -9.03
C VAL A 74 -2.55 2.95 -8.82
N CYS A 75 -2.20 3.36 -7.61
CA CYS A 75 -1.70 4.70 -7.32
C CYS A 75 -0.17 4.69 -7.33
N THR A 76 0.44 5.72 -7.93
CA THR A 76 1.90 5.87 -8.06
C THR A 76 2.31 7.24 -7.58
N SER A 77 2.94 7.32 -6.41
CA SER A 77 3.24 8.60 -5.76
C SER A 77 4.75 8.78 -5.65
N ILE A 78 5.32 9.65 -6.51
CA ILE A 78 6.76 9.91 -6.60
C ILE A 78 7.12 11.09 -5.69
N ASN A 79 8.18 10.95 -4.90
CA ASN A 79 8.81 12.01 -4.09
C ASN A 79 7.79 12.78 -3.23
N ASP A 80 7.43 13.99 -3.63
CA ASP A 80 6.58 14.93 -2.88
C ASP A 80 5.08 14.65 -3.02
N VAL A 81 4.70 13.71 -3.88
CA VAL A 81 3.31 13.25 -3.98
C VAL A 81 3.04 12.32 -2.81
N ILE A 82 2.20 12.78 -1.88
CA ILE A 82 1.96 12.09 -0.60
C ILE A 82 1.23 10.76 -0.81
N CYS A 83 0.13 10.76 -1.59
CA CYS A 83 -0.67 9.60 -1.91
C CYS A 83 -1.52 9.84 -3.17
N HIS A 84 -2.15 8.78 -3.70
CA HIS A 84 -3.11 8.79 -4.80
C HIS A 84 -2.56 9.44 -6.10
N GLY A 85 -1.25 9.35 -6.33
CA GLY A 85 -0.64 9.81 -7.58
C GLY A 85 -1.18 9.01 -8.77
N PHE A 86 -1.46 9.70 -9.88
CA PHE A 86 -2.00 9.09 -11.10
C PHE A 86 -0.87 8.58 -11.99
N PRO A 87 -0.91 7.31 -12.43
CA PRO A 87 0.00 6.80 -13.44
C PRO A 87 0.00 7.67 -14.71
N ASN A 88 1.20 7.96 -15.24
CA ASN A 88 1.37 8.86 -16.37
C ASN A 88 2.59 8.45 -17.21
N GLU A 89 2.49 8.52 -18.54
CA GLU A 89 3.59 8.24 -19.47
C GLU A 89 4.77 9.22 -19.34
N LYS A 90 4.51 10.43 -18.83
CA LYS A 90 5.52 11.48 -18.68
C LYS A 90 6.26 11.45 -17.35
N ASP A 91 5.69 10.77 -16.38
CA ASP A 91 6.26 10.61 -15.05
C ASP A 91 7.23 9.43 -15.07
N VAL A 92 8.44 9.71 -15.57
CA VAL A 92 9.52 8.74 -15.74
C VAL A 92 10.44 8.79 -14.54
N LEU A 93 10.60 7.65 -13.88
CA LEU A 93 11.45 7.49 -12.69
C LEU A 93 12.91 7.82 -12.98
N GLN A 94 13.54 8.54 -12.07
CA GLN A 94 14.93 8.95 -12.13
C GLN A 94 15.74 8.27 -11.02
N ASP A 95 17.05 8.20 -11.22
CA ASP A 95 17.98 7.83 -10.13
C ASP A 95 17.85 8.81 -8.96
N GLY A 96 17.71 8.28 -7.75
CA GLY A 96 17.47 9.06 -6.54
C GLY A 96 15.99 9.27 -6.16
N ASP A 97 15.04 8.86 -6.99
CA ASP A 97 13.62 8.93 -6.65
C ASP A 97 13.22 7.90 -5.60
N ILE A 98 12.21 8.24 -4.82
CA ILE A 98 11.42 7.30 -4.04
C ILE A 98 9.99 7.29 -4.59
N ILE A 99 9.36 6.12 -4.65
CA ILE A 99 8.00 5.98 -5.14
C ILE A 99 7.20 5.05 -4.24
N ASN A 100 5.98 5.45 -3.88
CA ASN A 100 4.97 4.57 -3.31
C ASN A 100 4.13 3.99 -4.45
N VAL A 101 4.02 2.68 -4.48
CA VAL A 101 3.09 1.93 -5.35
C VAL A 101 2.03 1.32 -4.45
N ASP A 102 0.79 1.73 -4.62
CA ASP A 102 -0.33 1.45 -3.72
C ASP A 102 -1.52 0.92 -4.52
N MET A 103 -2.05 -0.21 -4.10
CA MET A 103 -3.12 -0.86 -4.84
C MET A 103 -4.00 -1.77 -3.99
N SER A 104 -5.25 -1.81 -4.36
CA SER A 104 -6.24 -2.74 -3.83
C SER A 104 -6.59 -3.83 -4.83
N THR A 105 -6.70 -5.06 -4.37
CA THR A 105 -6.98 -6.25 -5.19
C THR A 105 -8.29 -6.90 -4.79
N ILE A 106 -9.04 -7.37 -5.78
CA ILE A 106 -10.20 -8.25 -5.58
C ILE A 106 -9.91 -9.61 -6.19
N LYS A 107 -9.95 -10.66 -5.38
CA LYS A 107 -9.89 -12.05 -5.84
C LYS A 107 -10.99 -12.88 -5.20
N GLY A 108 -11.79 -13.56 -6.02
CA GLY A 108 -12.89 -14.39 -5.52
C GLY A 108 -13.93 -13.65 -4.67
N GLY A 109 -14.06 -12.33 -4.88
CA GLY A 109 -14.95 -11.44 -4.12
C GLY A 109 -14.36 -10.93 -2.80
N TYR A 110 -13.12 -11.25 -2.48
CA TYR A 110 -12.42 -10.78 -1.29
C TYR A 110 -11.41 -9.68 -1.63
N PHE A 111 -11.35 -8.66 -0.78
CA PHE A 111 -10.48 -7.50 -0.95
C PHE A 111 -9.19 -7.67 -0.16
N SER A 112 -8.12 -7.14 -0.71
CA SER A 112 -6.87 -6.89 -0.01
C SER A 112 -6.26 -5.59 -0.52
N ASP A 113 -5.52 -4.92 0.35
CA ASP A 113 -4.93 -3.62 0.09
C ASP A 113 -3.54 -3.56 0.71
N SER A 114 -2.58 -3.09 -0.06
CA SER A 114 -1.23 -2.82 0.44
C SER A 114 -0.44 -1.91 -0.49
N SER A 115 0.54 -1.25 0.10
CA SER A 115 1.48 -0.42 -0.65
C SER A 115 2.93 -0.76 -0.32
N ARG A 116 3.82 -0.36 -1.23
CA ARG A 116 5.26 -0.52 -1.02
C ARG A 116 6.02 0.69 -1.55
N MET A 117 7.01 1.11 -0.75
CA MET A 117 8.00 2.09 -1.17
C MET A 117 9.15 1.42 -1.91
N TYR A 118 9.56 2.02 -3.02
CA TYR A 118 10.75 1.64 -3.77
C TYR A 118 11.72 2.82 -3.83
N CYS A 119 13.01 2.52 -3.64
CA CYS A 119 14.11 3.46 -3.86
C CYS A 119 14.70 3.19 -5.24
N ILE A 120 14.78 4.20 -6.07
CA ILE A 120 15.26 4.08 -7.45
C ILE A 120 16.74 4.47 -7.49
N GLY A 121 17.60 3.50 -7.75
CA GLY A 121 19.05 3.72 -7.77
C GLY A 121 19.62 4.23 -6.43
N GLU A 122 20.44 5.25 -6.48
CA GLU A 122 21.11 5.84 -5.31
C GLU A 122 20.26 6.98 -4.71
N VAL A 123 19.51 6.70 -3.65
CA VAL A 123 18.72 7.71 -2.93
C VAL A 123 19.53 8.38 -1.80
N SER A 124 19.17 9.61 -1.46
CA SER A 124 19.78 10.30 -0.32
C SER A 124 19.52 9.58 1.01
N ASP A 125 20.41 9.79 1.98
CA ASP A 125 20.26 9.23 3.33
C ASP A 125 18.95 9.66 4.00
N GLU A 126 18.49 10.88 3.74
CA GLU A 126 17.22 11.39 4.25
C GLU A 126 16.03 10.62 3.67
N ARG A 127 16.00 10.42 2.35
CA ARG A 127 14.95 9.63 1.68
C ARG A 127 14.95 8.18 2.15
N ARG A 128 16.13 7.56 2.25
CA ARG A 128 16.27 6.20 2.77
C ARG A 128 15.75 6.10 4.19
N ARG A 129 16.14 7.03 5.06
CA ARG A 129 15.65 7.07 6.45
C ARG A 129 14.13 7.24 6.52
N LEU A 130 13.54 8.07 5.66
CA LEU A 130 12.08 8.23 5.57
C LEU A 130 11.40 6.91 5.23
N VAL A 131 11.85 6.24 4.16
CA VAL A 131 11.29 4.94 3.73
C VAL A 131 11.40 3.88 4.82
N GLU A 132 12.56 3.77 5.47
CA GLU A 132 12.78 2.83 6.56
C GLU A 132 11.92 3.15 7.79
N THR A 133 11.74 4.42 8.10
CA THR A 133 10.87 4.86 9.20
C THR A 133 9.42 4.53 8.91
N CYS A 134 8.93 4.78 7.70
CA CYS A 134 7.58 4.39 7.28
C CYS A 134 7.37 2.87 7.46
N LYS A 135 8.30 2.06 7.01
CA LYS A 135 8.21 0.60 7.19
C LYS A 135 8.12 0.20 8.67
N LYS A 136 9.01 0.74 9.50
CA LYS A 136 9.00 0.48 10.95
C LYS A 136 7.73 0.97 11.63
N SER A 137 7.14 2.07 11.15
CA SER A 137 5.90 2.60 11.72
C SER A 137 4.72 1.67 11.48
N VAL A 138 4.64 1.00 10.33
CA VAL A 138 3.64 -0.04 10.05
C VAL A 138 3.82 -1.23 11.01
N GLU A 139 5.06 -1.68 11.21
CA GLU A 139 5.38 -2.77 12.14
C GLU A 139 4.99 -2.39 13.59
N ALA A 140 5.28 -1.17 14.02
CA ALA A 140 4.90 -0.67 15.34
C ALA A 140 3.38 -0.59 15.51
N GLY A 141 2.67 -0.06 14.51
CA GLY A 141 1.21 -0.01 14.50
C GLY A 141 0.60 -1.42 14.60
N LEU A 142 1.09 -2.37 13.81
CA LEU A 142 0.64 -3.76 13.86
C LEU A 142 0.92 -4.41 15.22
N ALA A 143 2.07 -4.15 15.81
CA ALA A 143 2.43 -4.65 17.13
C ALA A 143 1.56 -4.06 18.27
N ALA A 144 0.94 -2.91 18.06
CA ALA A 144 0.02 -2.28 19.02
C ALA A 144 -1.38 -2.91 19.01
N VAL A 145 -1.74 -3.68 17.97
CA VAL A 145 -3.07 -4.32 17.88
C VAL A 145 -3.26 -5.34 19.01
N ARG A 146 -4.33 -5.17 19.76
CA ARG A 146 -4.71 -6.07 20.88
C ARG A 146 -6.20 -6.38 20.80
N PRO A 147 -6.64 -7.59 21.20
CA PRO A 147 -8.05 -7.84 21.45
C PRO A 147 -8.59 -6.81 22.46
N TRP A 148 -9.70 -6.17 22.15
CA TRP A 148 -10.34 -5.13 22.98
C TRP A 148 -9.52 -3.83 23.13
N GLY A 149 -8.46 -3.64 22.34
CA GLY A 149 -7.73 -2.38 22.23
C GLY A 149 -8.50 -1.35 21.39
N HIS A 150 -7.99 -0.14 21.33
CA HIS A 150 -8.58 0.95 20.57
C HIS A 150 -7.82 1.16 19.26
N LEU A 151 -8.50 1.57 18.20
CA LEU A 151 -7.84 1.97 16.95
C LEU A 151 -6.83 3.10 17.15
N GLY A 152 -7.10 3.99 18.11
CA GLY A 152 -6.18 5.06 18.51
C GLY A 152 -4.84 4.56 19.03
N ASP A 153 -4.75 3.35 19.58
CA ASP A 153 -3.49 2.77 20.06
C ASP A 153 -2.53 2.51 18.89
N VAL A 154 -3.07 2.10 17.74
CA VAL A 154 -2.30 1.91 16.49
C VAL A 154 -1.77 3.25 16.00
N GLY A 155 -2.64 4.26 15.89
CA GLY A 155 -2.25 5.60 15.46
C GLY A 155 -1.21 6.24 16.40
N ALA A 156 -1.37 6.05 17.71
CA ALA A 156 -0.42 6.55 18.71
C ALA A 156 0.97 5.92 18.53
N ALA A 157 1.05 4.58 18.34
CA ALA A 157 2.31 3.87 18.15
C ALA A 157 3.04 4.33 16.87
N VAL A 158 2.31 4.49 15.76
CA VAL A 158 2.84 5.03 14.50
C VAL A 158 3.38 6.44 14.69
N ASN A 159 2.58 7.32 15.30
CA ASN A 159 2.93 8.73 15.48
C ASN A 159 4.16 8.91 16.41
N GLU A 160 4.23 8.15 17.49
CA GLU A 160 5.36 8.20 18.42
C GLU A 160 6.66 7.82 17.72
N LEU A 161 6.68 6.71 16.98
CA LEU A 161 7.86 6.25 16.24
C LEU A 161 8.30 7.27 15.17
N CYS A 162 7.36 7.81 14.40
CA CYS A 162 7.66 8.82 13.38
C CYS A 162 8.27 10.08 14.02
N ARG A 163 7.68 10.57 15.12
CA ARG A 163 8.17 11.76 15.84
C ARG A 163 9.57 11.55 16.41
N GLU A 164 9.88 10.38 16.99
CA GLU A 164 11.20 10.05 17.48
C GLU A 164 12.26 10.03 16.36
N ALA A 165 11.85 9.62 15.15
CA ALA A 165 12.70 9.66 13.97
C ALA A 165 12.81 11.06 13.32
N GLY A 166 12.08 12.07 13.83
CA GLY A 166 12.07 13.44 13.32
C GLY A 166 11.15 13.65 12.10
N PHE A 167 10.17 12.76 11.92
CA PHE A 167 9.13 12.87 10.90
C PHE A 167 7.75 13.11 11.51
N THR A 168 6.80 13.54 10.69
CA THR A 168 5.40 13.72 11.07
C THR A 168 4.50 12.82 10.25
N VAL A 169 3.40 12.38 10.85
CA VAL A 169 2.30 11.74 10.13
C VAL A 169 1.43 12.82 9.52
N VAL A 170 0.93 12.62 8.32
CA VAL A 170 -0.01 13.53 7.66
C VAL A 170 -1.36 13.44 8.38
N GLU A 171 -1.93 14.61 8.75
CA GLU A 171 -3.23 14.74 9.42
C GLU A 171 -4.35 14.99 8.42
#